data_9ba0ecb09ef4d7537fcd898522a1d8dc
#
_entry.id   9ba0ecb09ef4d7537fcd898522a1d8dc
#
_cell.length_a   1.000
_cell.length_b   1.000
_cell.length_c   1.000
_cell.angle_alpha   90.00
_cell.angle_beta   90.00
_cell.angle_gamma   90.00
#
_symmetry.space_group_name_H-M   'P 1'
#
loop_
_entity.id
_entity.type
_entity.pdbx_description
1 polymer ?
#
loop_
_entity_poly.entity_id
_entity_poly.type
_entity_poly.pdbx_seq_one_letter_code
_entity_poly.pdbx_strand_id
1 'polypeptide(L)'
;EVAIQLYSVRDILNKVDNKDGKCDPTYTALLKKLANMGYTGVEAANYNNGKFYDRTPQQFKKDVESAGLKVLSSHCTRGLSKEELASGDYSKSLEWWDQCIADHKAAGMKYIVAPWMDVPKTLKDLETYCAYYNEIGKRCKQQGLSFGYHNHAHEFQKVEDKVMYDYMLEHTNPEYVFFQMDLYWVVRGQNSPVDYFNKYPGCFKIFHVKDHREIGQSGMVGFDAIFKNAKTAGVNYLVAEIEGYSMPVEESVEVSLDYLLNAPFVKSSYAK
;
A
#
# COMPACT_ATOMS: atom_id res chain seq x y z
N GLU A 1 11.58 1.88 -11.84
CA GLU A 1 10.50 2.73 -11.30
C GLU A 1 10.15 2.26 -9.89
N VAL A 2 10.34 3.13 -8.91
CA VAL A 2 10.04 2.88 -7.50
C VAL A 2 9.25 4.06 -6.96
N ALA A 3 8.06 3.79 -6.42
CA ALA A 3 7.30 4.78 -5.67
C ALA A 3 7.69 4.73 -4.19
N ILE A 4 7.38 5.77 -3.45
CA ILE A 4 7.56 5.82 -2.00
C ILE A 4 6.22 5.93 -1.30
N GLN A 5 6.03 5.13 -0.24
CA GLN A 5 4.94 5.34 0.72
C GLN A 5 5.28 6.56 1.59
N LEU A 6 4.42 7.58 1.54
CA LEU A 6 4.68 8.86 2.23
C LEU A 6 4.70 8.74 3.76
N TYR A 7 4.21 7.65 4.31
CA TYR A 7 4.40 7.35 5.74
C TYR A 7 5.88 7.25 6.13
N SER A 8 6.74 6.92 5.17
CA SER A 8 8.21 6.88 5.36
C SER A 8 8.79 8.24 5.75
N VAL A 9 8.13 9.32 5.39
CA VAL A 9 8.55 10.71 5.66
C VAL A 9 7.55 11.46 6.55
N ARG A 10 6.71 10.72 7.29
CA ARG A 10 5.64 11.28 8.14
C ARG A 10 6.13 12.32 9.15
N ASP A 11 7.34 12.13 9.70
CA ASP A 11 7.89 13.04 10.69
C ASP A 11 8.20 14.42 10.09
N ILE A 12 8.49 14.48 8.81
CA ILE A 12 8.68 15.73 8.08
C ILE A 12 7.32 16.30 7.70
N LEU A 13 6.42 15.48 7.15
CA LEU A 13 5.07 15.89 6.76
C LEU A 13 4.24 16.39 7.93
N ASN A 14 4.35 15.78 9.11
CA ASN A 14 3.60 16.17 10.31
C ASN A 14 4.10 17.48 10.95
N LYS A 15 5.28 17.96 10.60
CA LYS A 15 5.80 19.26 11.03
C LYS A 15 5.23 20.43 10.22
N VAL A 16 4.53 20.13 9.15
CA VAL A 16 3.90 21.07 8.25
C VAL A 16 2.61 21.58 8.89
N ASP A 17 2.68 22.75 9.53
CA ASP A 17 1.54 23.38 10.18
C ASP A 17 0.70 24.13 9.12
N ASN A 18 -0.34 23.48 8.62
CA ASN A 18 -1.25 24.04 7.59
C ASN A 18 -2.31 24.98 8.19
N LYS A 19 -1.92 25.94 9.02
CA LYS A 19 -2.89 26.85 9.68
C LYS A 19 -3.63 27.79 8.73
N ASP A 20 -3.10 28.06 7.54
CA ASP A 20 -3.62 29.11 6.67
C ASP A 20 -4.03 28.68 5.26
N GLY A 21 -4.12 27.38 4.95
CA GLY A 21 -4.50 26.92 3.60
C GLY A 21 -3.50 27.29 2.49
N LYS A 22 -2.35 27.85 2.85
CA LYS A 22 -1.26 28.14 1.91
C LYS A 22 -0.40 26.90 1.69
N CYS A 23 0.07 26.73 0.48
CA CYS A 23 1.00 25.66 0.14
C CYS A 23 2.24 25.79 0.99
N ASP A 24 2.47 24.81 1.87
CA ASP A 24 3.65 24.82 2.73
C ASP A 24 4.89 24.53 1.88
N PRO A 25 5.87 25.43 1.88
CA PRO A 25 7.11 25.24 1.13
C PRO A 25 7.88 23.97 1.55
N THR A 26 7.73 23.52 2.80
CA THR A 26 8.36 22.28 3.29
C THR A 26 7.77 21.04 2.63
N TYR A 27 6.44 20.99 2.46
CA TYR A 27 5.74 19.90 1.78
C TYR A 27 6.15 19.80 0.31
N THR A 28 6.08 20.90 -0.42
CA THR A 28 6.47 20.92 -1.85
C THR A 28 7.96 20.68 -2.05
N ALA A 29 8.80 21.22 -1.17
CA ALA A 29 10.24 20.97 -1.18
C ALA A 29 10.56 19.48 -0.93
N LEU A 30 9.86 18.83 -0.01
CA LEU A 30 10.02 17.40 0.28
C LEU A 30 9.66 16.55 -0.95
N LEU A 31 8.50 16.80 -1.58
CA LEU A 31 8.11 16.06 -2.80
C LEU A 31 9.17 16.23 -3.90
N LYS A 32 9.72 17.42 -4.07
CA LYS A 32 10.77 17.68 -5.05
C LYS A 32 12.08 16.98 -4.71
N LYS A 33 12.45 16.93 -3.43
CA LYS A 33 13.62 16.15 -2.97
C LYS A 33 13.46 14.66 -3.29
N LEU A 34 12.28 14.08 -3.02
CA LEU A 34 12.00 12.68 -3.33
C LEU A 34 12.12 12.38 -4.84
N ALA A 35 11.60 13.27 -5.68
CA ALA A 35 11.76 13.17 -7.13
C ALA A 35 13.25 13.27 -7.55
N ASN A 36 14.00 14.18 -6.96
CA ASN A 36 15.43 14.37 -7.25
C ASN A 36 16.30 13.17 -6.82
N MET A 37 15.90 12.45 -5.76
CA MET A 37 16.54 11.19 -5.36
C MET A 37 16.37 10.09 -6.41
N GLY A 38 15.29 10.15 -7.21
CA GLY A 38 14.97 9.17 -8.23
C GLY A 38 13.68 8.37 -7.99
N TYR A 39 12.91 8.67 -6.95
CA TYR A 39 11.55 8.14 -6.81
C TYR A 39 10.69 8.60 -7.98
N THR A 40 9.80 7.74 -8.46
CA THR A 40 8.97 8.02 -9.65
C THR A 40 7.51 8.28 -9.32
N GLY A 41 7.08 7.95 -8.11
CA GLY A 41 5.71 8.12 -7.68
C GLY A 41 5.55 8.08 -6.17
N VAL A 42 4.33 8.32 -5.71
CA VAL A 42 3.98 8.30 -4.29
C VAL A 42 2.78 7.39 -4.02
N GLU A 43 2.80 6.79 -2.84
CA GLU A 43 1.64 6.18 -2.21
C GLU A 43 1.28 7.01 -0.98
N ALA A 44 0.05 7.53 -0.94
CA ALA A 44 -0.44 8.33 0.18
C ALA A 44 -0.85 7.44 1.37
N ALA A 45 -0.87 8.00 2.57
CA ALA A 45 -1.34 7.34 3.79
C ALA A 45 -2.19 8.25 4.69
N ASN A 46 -2.74 9.30 4.11
CA ASN A 46 -3.50 10.32 4.85
C ASN A 46 -4.72 10.77 4.04
N TYR A 47 -5.69 9.85 3.87
CA TYR A 47 -7.01 10.23 3.37
C TYR A 47 -7.94 10.47 4.54
N ASN A 48 -8.48 11.69 4.64
CA ASN A 48 -9.39 12.08 5.71
C ASN A 48 -10.39 13.11 5.21
N ASN A 49 -11.69 12.81 5.35
CA ASN A 49 -12.78 13.73 4.99
C ASN A 49 -12.64 14.31 3.57
N GLY A 50 -12.34 13.46 2.59
CA GLY A 50 -12.21 13.87 1.19
C GLY A 50 -10.90 14.57 0.84
N LYS A 51 -9.92 14.60 1.73
CA LYS A 51 -8.65 15.29 1.54
C LYS A 51 -7.46 14.37 1.73
N PHE A 52 -6.37 14.71 1.06
CA PHE A 52 -5.04 14.08 1.21
C PHE A 52 -4.07 15.10 1.80
N TYR A 53 -3.55 14.87 3.00
CA TYR A 53 -2.66 15.82 3.68
C TYR A 53 -3.27 17.24 3.74
N ASP A 54 -4.56 17.31 4.11
CA ASP A 54 -5.39 18.52 4.18
C ASP A 54 -5.60 19.26 2.85
N ARG A 55 -5.26 18.64 1.73
CA ARG A 55 -5.44 19.18 0.38
C ARG A 55 -6.58 18.50 -0.34
N THR A 56 -7.28 19.25 -1.20
CA THR A 56 -8.26 18.63 -2.11
C THR A 56 -7.56 17.58 -2.99
N PRO A 57 -8.30 16.58 -3.50
CA PRO A 57 -7.74 15.59 -4.43
C PRO A 57 -7.01 16.23 -5.61
N GLN A 58 -7.58 17.27 -6.19
CA GLN A 58 -6.99 17.99 -7.34
C GLN A 58 -5.71 18.74 -6.95
N GLN A 59 -5.68 19.36 -5.77
CA GLN A 59 -4.49 20.07 -5.29
C GLN A 59 -3.37 19.09 -4.97
N PHE A 60 -3.67 17.96 -4.30
CA PHE A 60 -2.70 16.91 -4.05
C PHE A 60 -2.08 16.38 -5.35
N LYS A 61 -2.91 16.07 -6.35
CA LYS A 61 -2.45 15.64 -7.67
C LYS A 61 -1.50 16.66 -8.29
N LYS A 62 -1.91 17.94 -8.30
CA LYS A 62 -1.10 19.02 -8.87
C LYS A 62 0.24 19.17 -8.15
N ASP A 63 0.26 19.09 -6.83
CA ASP A 63 1.49 19.24 -6.04
C ASP A 63 2.47 18.10 -6.33
N VAL A 64 1.99 16.87 -6.38
CA VAL A 64 2.79 15.68 -6.67
C VAL A 64 3.35 15.73 -8.10
N GLU A 65 2.50 16.00 -9.09
CA GLU A 65 2.90 16.07 -10.50
C GLU A 65 3.86 17.23 -10.77
N SER A 66 3.65 18.38 -10.13
CA SER A 66 4.55 19.54 -10.26
C SER A 66 5.95 19.28 -9.68
N ALA A 67 6.07 18.34 -8.74
CA ALA A 67 7.36 17.89 -8.21
C ALA A 67 8.09 16.89 -9.13
N GLY A 68 7.42 16.38 -10.17
CA GLY A 68 7.96 15.37 -11.07
C GLY A 68 7.62 13.93 -10.66
N LEU A 69 6.67 13.74 -9.77
CA LEU A 69 6.22 12.44 -9.28
C LEU A 69 4.85 12.07 -9.87
N LYS A 70 4.54 10.78 -9.91
CA LYS A 70 3.19 10.29 -10.24
C LYS A 70 2.42 9.99 -8.97
N VAL A 71 1.13 10.28 -8.96
CA VAL A 71 0.21 9.77 -7.94
C VAL A 71 -0.11 8.32 -8.30
N LEU A 72 0.32 7.36 -7.50
CA LEU A 72 0.15 5.95 -7.80
C LEU A 72 -0.98 5.32 -7.01
N SER A 73 -0.92 5.41 -5.69
CA SER A 73 -1.69 4.60 -4.77
C SER A 73 -1.96 5.35 -3.46
N SER A 74 -2.87 4.80 -2.67
CA SER A 74 -3.17 5.31 -1.33
C SER A 74 -3.49 4.16 -0.39
N HIS A 75 -2.95 4.19 0.82
CA HIS A 75 -3.42 3.40 1.93
C HIS A 75 -4.66 4.03 2.53
N CYS A 76 -5.77 3.33 2.47
CA CYS A 76 -7.06 3.82 2.93
C CYS A 76 -7.97 2.63 3.28
N THR A 77 -8.65 2.69 4.41
CA THR A 77 -9.59 1.65 4.79
C THR A 77 -10.71 2.16 5.68
N ARG A 78 -11.79 1.39 5.72
CA ARG A 78 -12.87 1.52 6.67
C ARG A 78 -13.25 0.13 7.14
N GLY A 79 -12.98 -0.17 8.42
CA GLY A 79 -13.38 -1.42 9.05
C GLY A 79 -14.91 -1.51 9.23
N LEU A 80 -15.41 -2.73 9.31
CA LEU A 80 -16.82 -2.99 9.61
C LEU A 80 -17.08 -2.86 11.10
N SER A 81 -18.22 -2.28 11.47
CA SER A 81 -18.70 -2.25 12.85
C SER A 81 -19.18 -3.64 13.30
N LYS A 82 -19.35 -3.82 14.60
CA LYS A 82 -19.91 -5.07 15.14
C LYS A 82 -21.30 -5.36 14.60
N GLU A 83 -22.10 -4.31 14.44
CA GLU A 83 -23.47 -4.40 13.91
C GLU A 83 -23.44 -4.79 12.41
N GLU A 84 -22.56 -4.23 11.64
CA GLU A 84 -22.38 -4.58 10.23
C GLU A 84 -21.91 -6.04 10.07
N LEU A 85 -20.97 -6.49 10.91
CA LEU A 85 -20.52 -7.89 10.91
C LEU A 85 -21.67 -8.85 11.33
N ALA A 86 -22.45 -8.49 12.34
CA ALA A 86 -23.55 -9.34 12.83
C ALA A 86 -24.70 -9.43 11.84
N SER A 87 -25.08 -8.32 11.19
CA SER A 87 -26.20 -8.27 10.25
C SER A 87 -25.81 -8.66 8.83
N GLY A 88 -24.54 -8.51 8.45
CA GLY A 88 -24.10 -8.62 7.07
C GLY A 88 -24.54 -7.44 6.18
N ASP A 89 -25.16 -6.43 6.76
CA ASP A 89 -25.52 -5.19 6.05
C ASP A 89 -24.44 -4.12 6.31
N TYR A 90 -23.61 -3.89 5.30
CA TYR A 90 -22.55 -2.88 5.31
C TYR A 90 -22.78 -1.78 4.26
N SER A 91 -24.03 -1.51 3.93
CA SER A 91 -24.40 -0.50 2.94
C SER A 91 -23.84 0.90 3.26
N LYS A 92 -23.85 1.31 4.54
CA LYS A 92 -23.25 2.59 4.97
C LYS A 92 -21.75 2.66 4.71
N SER A 93 -21.05 1.58 4.99
CA SER A 93 -19.60 1.51 4.70
C SER A 93 -19.34 1.56 3.20
N LEU A 94 -20.20 0.93 2.37
CA LEU A 94 -20.08 1.01 0.91
C LEU A 94 -20.38 2.42 0.37
N GLU A 95 -21.30 3.16 0.95
CA GLU A 95 -21.53 4.57 0.61
C GLU A 95 -20.28 5.42 0.88
N TRP A 96 -19.64 5.19 2.03
CA TRP A 96 -18.37 5.84 2.34
C TRP A 96 -17.29 5.50 1.30
N TRP A 97 -17.23 4.24 0.86
CA TRP A 97 -16.29 3.82 -0.17
C TRP A 97 -16.58 4.46 -1.52
N ASP A 98 -17.84 4.65 -1.88
CA ASP A 98 -18.20 5.32 -3.15
C ASP A 98 -17.62 6.73 -3.21
N GLN A 99 -17.71 7.49 -2.11
CA GLN A 99 -17.10 8.82 -2.01
C GLN A 99 -15.57 8.75 -1.99
N CYS A 100 -15.02 7.82 -1.21
CA CYS A 100 -13.57 7.58 -1.15
C CYS A 100 -13.00 7.26 -2.53
N ILE A 101 -13.64 6.38 -3.29
CA ILE A 101 -13.23 6.00 -4.66
C ILE A 101 -13.27 7.22 -5.59
N ALA A 102 -14.32 8.03 -5.52
CA ALA A 102 -14.45 9.25 -6.31
C ALA A 102 -13.30 10.25 -6.02
N ASP A 103 -12.97 10.45 -4.76
CA ASP A 103 -11.89 11.33 -4.33
C ASP A 103 -10.51 10.81 -4.78
N HIS A 104 -10.28 9.50 -4.68
CA HIS A 104 -9.05 8.87 -5.15
C HIS A 104 -8.90 8.96 -6.67
N LYS A 105 -9.97 8.78 -7.42
CA LYS A 105 -9.99 8.99 -8.87
C LYS A 105 -9.66 10.44 -9.23
N ALA A 106 -10.25 11.40 -8.54
CA ALA A 106 -9.97 12.82 -8.74
C ALA A 106 -8.52 13.19 -8.43
N ALA A 107 -7.88 12.51 -7.46
CA ALA A 107 -6.47 12.64 -7.13
C ALA A 107 -5.52 11.97 -8.14
N GLY A 108 -6.05 11.23 -9.12
CA GLY A 108 -5.24 10.51 -10.10
C GLY A 108 -4.70 9.17 -9.64
N MET A 109 -5.20 8.62 -8.53
CA MET A 109 -4.80 7.31 -8.02
C MET A 109 -5.17 6.19 -9.00
N LYS A 110 -4.27 5.22 -9.14
CA LYS A 110 -4.51 3.99 -9.88
C LYS A 110 -4.99 2.86 -8.96
N TYR A 111 -4.52 2.89 -7.73
CA TYR A 111 -4.76 1.87 -6.72
C TYR A 111 -5.26 2.47 -5.41
N ILE A 112 -6.13 1.73 -4.74
CA ILE A 112 -6.49 1.96 -3.34
C ILE A 112 -6.19 0.66 -2.60
N VAL A 113 -5.45 0.75 -1.50
CA VAL A 113 -5.00 -0.42 -0.74
C VAL A 113 -5.45 -0.29 0.71
N ALA A 114 -6.21 -1.29 1.19
CA ALA A 114 -6.54 -1.38 2.60
C ALA A 114 -5.30 -1.87 3.38
N PRO A 115 -4.75 -1.04 4.29
CA PRO A 115 -3.49 -1.36 4.96
C PRO A 115 -3.64 -2.17 6.23
N TRP A 116 -4.86 -2.45 6.65
CA TRP A 116 -5.12 -3.09 7.95
C TRP A 116 -6.50 -3.70 8.02
N MET A 117 -6.57 -4.87 8.63
CA MET A 117 -7.77 -5.50 9.16
C MET A 117 -7.39 -6.19 10.46
N ASP A 118 -8.11 -5.91 11.54
CA ASP A 118 -7.94 -6.67 12.77
C ASP A 118 -8.22 -8.15 12.53
N VAL A 119 -7.51 -9.03 13.25
CA VAL A 119 -7.76 -10.46 13.14
C VAL A 119 -9.20 -10.75 13.56
N PRO A 120 -10.07 -11.23 12.66
CA PRO A 120 -11.45 -11.55 13.01
C PRO A 120 -11.52 -12.68 14.04
N LYS A 121 -12.56 -12.68 14.88
CA LYS A 121 -12.74 -13.72 15.90
C LYS A 121 -13.18 -15.05 15.30
N THR A 122 -13.88 -15.02 14.18
CA THR A 122 -14.47 -16.20 13.55
C THR A 122 -14.22 -16.21 12.04
N LEU A 123 -14.24 -17.39 11.43
CA LEU A 123 -14.21 -17.54 9.97
C LEU A 123 -15.40 -16.88 9.29
N LYS A 124 -16.55 -16.86 9.95
CA LYS A 124 -17.73 -16.17 9.43
C LYS A 124 -17.50 -14.67 9.29
N ASP A 125 -16.88 -14.03 10.27
CA ASP A 125 -16.53 -12.61 10.20
C ASP A 125 -15.48 -12.36 9.10
N LEU A 126 -14.50 -13.25 8.96
CA LEU A 126 -13.51 -13.17 7.90
C LEU A 126 -14.14 -13.34 6.51
N GLU A 127 -15.09 -14.27 6.36
CA GLU A 127 -15.88 -14.44 5.14
C GLU A 127 -16.63 -13.15 4.78
N THR A 128 -17.25 -12.50 5.76
CA THR A 128 -17.92 -11.20 5.56
C THR A 128 -16.95 -10.13 5.10
N TYR A 129 -15.76 -10.05 5.66
CA TYR A 129 -14.71 -9.13 5.19
C TYR A 129 -14.27 -9.43 3.77
N CYS A 130 -14.12 -10.69 3.39
CA CYS A 130 -13.75 -11.05 2.01
C CYS A 130 -14.85 -10.63 1.01
N ALA A 131 -16.13 -10.84 1.35
CA ALA A 131 -17.26 -10.38 0.55
C ALA A 131 -17.29 -8.84 0.44
N TYR A 132 -17.04 -8.14 1.55
CA TYR A 132 -16.94 -6.68 1.60
C TYR A 132 -15.81 -6.17 0.68
N TYR A 133 -14.62 -6.76 0.73
CA TYR A 133 -13.50 -6.38 -0.12
C TYR A 133 -13.76 -6.68 -1.60
N ASN A 134 -14.41 -7.79 -1.93
CA ASN A 134 -14.84 -8.08 -3.29
C ASN A 134 -15.77 -6.97 -3.83
N GLU A 135 -16.71 -6.52 -3.01
CA GLU A 135 -17.65 -5.46 -3.41
C GLU A 135 -16.93 -4.11 -3.59
N ILE A 136 -16.01 -3.76 -2.70
CA ILE A 136 -15.19 -2.54 -2.84
C ILE A 136 -14.37 -2.62 -4.13
N GLY A 137 -13.72 -3.75 -4.37
CA GLY A 137 -12.90 -3.95 -5.57
C GLY A 137 -13.70 -3.86 -6.87
N LYS A 138 -14.93 -4.39 -6.87
CA LYS A 138 -15.86 -4.26 -7.99
C LYS A 138 -16.20 -2.79 -8.26
N ARG A 139 -16.49 -2.01 -7.23
CA ARG A 139 -16.78 -0.58 -7.34
C ARG A 139 -15.57 0.22 -7.82
N CYS A 140 -14.38 -0.10 -7.33
CA CYS A 140 -13.14 0.47 -7.85
C CYS A 140 -12.96 0.21 -9.34
N LYS A 141 -13.13 -1.04 -9.77
CA LYS A 141 -13.00 -1.45 -11.17
C LYS A 141 -13.97 -0.69 -12.08
N GLN A 142 -15.20 -0.47 -11.65
CA GLN A 142 -16.19 0.32 -12.38
C GLN A 142 -15.77 1.77 -12.59
N GLN A 143 -14.92 2.30 -11.72
CA GLN A 143 -14.37 3.66 -11.82
C GLN A 143 -12.96 3.71 -12.42
N GLY A 144 -12.43 2.58 -12.88
CA GLY A 144 -11.10 2.51 -13.49
C GLY A 144 -9.95 2.44 -12.49
N LEU A 145 -10.23 2.13 -11.21
CA LEU A 145 -9.23 1.89 -10.19
C LEU A 145 -9.14 0.39 -9.85
N SER A 146 -8.07 0.00 -9.17
CA SER A 146 -7.94 -1.34 -8.60
C SER A 146 -7.83 -1.26 -7.09
N PHE A 147 -8.46 -2.21 -6.41
CA PHE A 147 -8.45 -2.34 -4.95
C PHE A 147 -7.56 -3.50 -4.52
N GLY A 148 -6.80 -3.30 -3.46
CA GLY A 148 -5.94 -4.34 -2.90
C GLY A 148 -5.87 -4.32 -1.38
N TYR A 149 -5.18 -5.33 -0.86
CA TYR A 149 -4.91 -5.48 0.58
C TYR A 149 -3.41 -5.54 0.84
N HIS A 150 -2.95 -4.79 1.83
CA HIS A 150 -1.56 -4.77 2.33
C HIS A 150 -1.48 -5.53 3.65
N ASN A 151 -0.59 -6.51 3.73
CA ASN A 151 -0.38 -7.33 4.92
C ASN A 151 0.66 -6.74 5.87
N HIS A 152 0.46 -7.05 7.14
CA HIS A 152 1.49 -7.05 8.18
C HIS A 152 1.85 -8.51 8.53
N ALA A 153 2.25 -8.77 9.77
CA ALA A 153 2.56 -10.12 10.23
C ALA A 153 1.35 -10.83 10.85
N HIS A 154 0.36 -10.08 11.36
CA HIS A 154 -0.79 -10.65 12.06
C HIS A 154 -1.71 -11.47 11.17
N GLU A 155 -1.70 -11.27 9.86
CA GLU A 155 -2.50 -12.04 8.91
C GLU A 155 -2.04 -13.49 8.76
N PHE A 156 -0.86 -13.82 9.25
CA PHE A 156 -0.37 -15.20 9.27
C PHE A 156 -0.82 -15.99 10.49
N GLN A 157 -1.58 -15.37 11.39
CA GLN A 157 -2.27 -16.04 12.48
C GLN A 157 -3.46 -16.84 11.95
N LYS A 158 -3.87 -17.84 12.73
CA LYS A 158 -5.07 -18.61 12.42
C LYS A 158 -6.31 -17.94 12.99
N VAL A 159 -7.36 -17.93 12.18
CA VAL A 159 -8.73 -17.68 12.60
C VAL A 159 -9.41 -19.05 12.61
N GLU A 160 -9.79 -19.53 13.79
CA GLU A 160 -10.17 -20.93 14.01
C GLU A 160 -9.04 -21.86 13.53
N ASP A 161 -9.25 -22.63 12.48
CA ASP A 161 -8.24 -23.57 11.94
C ASP A 161 -7.54 -23.09 10.66
N LYS A 162 -7.86 -21.88 10.16
CA LYS A 162 -7.35 -21.34 8.89
C LYS A 162 -6.39 -20.18 9.09
N VAL A 163 -5.28 -20.15 8.35
CA VAL A 163 -4.42 -18.97 8.27
C VAL A 163 -5.19 -17.84 7.61
N MET A 164 -5.30 -16.70 8.27
CA MET A 164 -6.09 -15.55 7.81
C MET A 164 -5.70 -15.10 6.40
N TYR A 165 -4.41 -14.95 6.12
CA TYR A 165 -3.91 -14.50 4.82
C TYR A 165 -4.25 -15.46 3.69
N ASP A 166 -4.08 -16.76 3.92
CA ASP A 166 -4.46 -17.80 2.96
C ASP A 166 -5.96 -17.78 2.67
N TYR A 167 -6.77 -17.65 3.74
CA TYR A 167 -8.22 -17.55 3.59
C TYR A 167 -8.62 -16.34 2.74
N MET A 168 -8.01 -15.20 2.97
CA MET A 168 -8.28 -13.98 2.18
C MET A 168 -7.93 -14.18 0.71
N LEU A 169 -6.76 -14.77 0.40
CA LEU A 169 -6.33 -15.08 -0.97
C LEU A 169 -7.28 -16.05 -1.68
N GLU A 170 -7.83 -17.02 -0.95
CA GLU A 170 -8.71 -18.07 -1.49
C GLU A 170 -10.17 -17.62 -1.61
N HIS A 171 -10.61 -16.60 -0.85
CA HIS A 171 -12.02 -16.16 -0.77
C HIS A 171 -12.26 -14.75 -1.31
N THR A 172 -11.24 -14.10 -1.86
CA THR A 172 -11.42 -12.87 -2.63
C THR A 172 -11.26 -13.17 -4.12
N ASN A 173 -12.00 -12.42 -4.95
CA ASN A 173 -11.93 -12.57 -6.39
C ASN A 173 -10.71 -11.78 -6.92
N PRO A 174 -9.73 -12.43 -7.59
CA PRO A 174 -8.55 -11.76 -8.13
C PRO A 174 -8.85 -10.72 -9.21
N GLU A 175 -10.05 -10.73 -9.80
CA GLU A 175 -10.50 -9.65 -10.68
C GLU A 175 -10.80 -8.35 -9.93
N TYR A 176 -11.11 -8.43 -8.64
CA TYR A 176 -11.54 -7.30 -7.82
C TYR A 176 -10.53 -6.92 -6.74
N VAL A 177 -9.81 -7.91 -6.20
CA VAL A 177 -8.88 -7.70 -5.08
C VAL A 177 -7.51 -8.26 -5.44
N PHE A 178 -6.50 -7.40 -5.46
CA PHE A 178 -5.11 -7.83 -5.51
C PHE A 178 -4.48 -7.73 -4.13
N PHE A 179 -3.27 -8.28 -3.99
CA PHE A 179 -2.51 -8.19 -2.75
C PHE A 179 -1.27 -7.35 -2.98
N GLN A 180 -1.11 -6.31 -2.15
CA GLN A 180 0.14 -5.58 -2.00
C GLN A 180 0.93 -6.30 -0.92
N MET A 181 1.89 -7.13 -1.33
CA MET A 181 2.67 -7.87 -0.36
C MET A 181 3.74 -7.00 0.28
N ASP A 182 3.65 -6.82 1.58
CA ASP A 182 4.77 -6.31 2.37
C ASP A 182 5.75 -7.45 2.63
N LEU A 183 6.91 -7.36 2.00
CA LEU A 183 7.91 -8.42 1.98
C LEU A 183 8.54 -8.64 3.35
N TYR A 184 8.79 -7.57 4.10
CA TYR A 184 9.33 -7.64 5.45
C TYR A 184 8.35 -8.29 6.43
N TRP A 185 7.08 -7.90 6.39
CA TRP A 185 6.09 -8.42 7.32
C TRP A 185 5.73 -9.89 7.05
N VAL A 186 5.85 -10.38 5.82
CA VAL A 186 5.76 -11.83 5.54
C VAL A 186 6.87 -12.58 6.26
N VAL A 187 8.12 -12.11 6.17
CA VAL A 187 9.26 -12.71 6.86
C VAL A 187 9.10 -12.62 8.38
N ARG A 188 8.65 -11.49 8.90
CA ARG A 188 8.33 -11.33 10.33
C ARG A 188 7.19 -12.24 10.79
N GLY A 189 6.27 -12.55 9.91
CA GLY A 189 5.22 -13.55 10.11
C GLY A 189 5.70 -14.99 9.99
N GLN A 190 7.03 -15.20 9.87
CA GLN A 190 7.66 -16.51 9.76
C GLN A 190 7.20 -17.30 8.52
N ASN A 191 7.02 -16.59 7.41
CA ASN A 191 6.61 -17.16 6.13
C ASN A 191 7.55 -16.71 5.01
N SER A 192 7.46 -17.37 3.86
CA SER A 192 8.25 -17.08 2.67
C SER A 192 7.42 -16.37 1.62
N PRO A 193 7.83 -15.16 1.17
CA PRO A 193 7.19 -14.53 0.02
C PRO A 193 7.14 -15.42 -1.21
N VAL A 194 8.23 -16.10 -1.54
CA VAL A 194 8.32 -16.98 -2.73
C VAL A 194 7.33 -18.14 -2.66
N ASP A 195 7.15 -18.75 -1.49
CA ASP A 195 6.16 -19.82 -1.31
C ASP A 195 4.74 -19.32 -1.59
N TYR A 196 4.41 -18.09 -1.17
CA TYR A 196 3.13 -17.46 -1.48
C TYR A 196 2.97 -17.15 -2.97
N PHE A 197 4.03 -16.71 -3.66
CA PHE A 197 3.98 -16.50 -5.10
C PHE A 197 3.69 -17.80 -5.86
N ASN A 198 4.30 -18.90 -5.44
CA ASN A 198 4.09 -20.21 -6.05
C ASN A 198 2.68 -20.76 -5.75
N LYS A 199 2.17 -20.53 -4.55
CA LYS A 199 0.84 -20.99 -4.14
C LYS A 199 -0.29 -20.17 -4.77
N TYR A 200 -0.09 -18.87 -4.92
CA TYR A 200 -1.09 -17.92 -5.44
C TYR A 200 -0.49 -17.04 -6.55
N PRO A 201 -0.11 -17.65 -7.69
CA PRO A 201 0.56 -16.89 -8.76
C PRO A 201 -0.33 -15.79 -9.33
N GLY A 202 0.28 -14.63 -9.63
CA GLY A 202 -0.40 -13.50 -10.25
C GLY A 202 -1.21 -12.61 -9.31
N CYS A 203 -1.29 -12.95 -8.01
CA CYS A 203 -2.13 -12.22 -7.06
C CYS A 203 -1.46 -10.98 -6.45
N PHE A 204 -0.13 -10.85 -6.56
CA PHE A 204 0.67 -9.84 -5.85
C PHE A 204 1.13 -8.74 -6.82
N LYS A 205 0.24 -7.81 -7.15
CA LYS A 205 0.49 -6.78 -8.18
C LYS A 205 1.43 -5.68 -7.74
N ILE A 206 1.59 -5.46 -6.43
CA ILE A 206 2.49 -4.46 -5.86
C ILE A 206 3.33 -5.12 -4.79
N PHE A 207 4.65 -4.90 -4.85
CA PHE A 207 5.50 -5.19 -3.72
C PHE A 207 5.66 -3.93 -2.87
N HIS A 208 5.30 -4.05 -1.60
CA HIS A 208 5.69 -3.10 -0.57
C HIS A 208 7.07 -3.52 -0.08
N VAL A 209 8.08 -2.83 -0.58
CA VAL A 209 9.48 -3.18 -0.32
C VAL A 209 9.90 -2.51 0.96
N LYS A 210 10.02 -3.33 2.00
CA LYS A 210 10.32 -2.91 3.36
C LYS A 210 11.38 -3.83 3.97
N ASP A 211 12.15 -3.28 4.89
CA ASP A 211 13.11 -3.99 5.72
C ASP A 211 12.95 -3.55 7.19
N HIS A 212 13.79 -4.02 8.07
CA HIS A 212 13.78 -3.62 9.47
C HIS A 212 14.04 -2.10 9.64
N ARG A 213 14.97 -1.57 8.87
CA ARG A 213 15.27 -0.13 8.73
C ARG A 213 15.44 0.19 7.25
N GLU A 214 16.62 0.69 6.85
CA GLU A 214 16.92 0.93 5.43
C GLU A 214 16.87 -0.38 4.63
N ILE A 215 16.31 -0.32 3.44
CA ILE A 215 16.13 -1.49 2.58
C ILE A 215 17.48 -2.13 2.25
N GLY A 216 17.57 -3.45 2.45
CA GLY A 216 18.75 -4.24 2.15
C GLY A 216 19.79 -4.32 3.26
N GLN A 217 19.59 -3.63 4.39
CA GLN A 217 20.60 -3.54 5.46
C GLN A 217 20.54 -4.70 6.48
N SER A 218 19.36 -5.26 6.71
CA SER A 218 19.23 -6.30 7.75
C SER A 218 19.76 -7.66 7.35
N GLY A 219 19.79 -7.96 6.05
CA GLY A 219 20.06 -9.30 5.53
C GLY A 219 18.94 -10.32 5.84
N MET A 220 17.84 -9.89 6.47
CA MET A 220 16.76 -10.76 6.91
C MET A 220 15.75 -11.05 5.79
N VAL A 221 15.56 -10.12 4.87
CA VAL A 221 14.65 -10.25 3.75
C VAL A 221 15.42 -10.70 2.52
N GLY A 222 15.12 -11.88 1.99
CA GLY A 222 15.79 -12.46 0.83
C GLY A 222 15.37 -11.80 -0.48
N PHE A 223 15.71 -10.53 -0.68
CA PHE A 223 15.29 -9.75 -1.84
C PHE A 223 15.70 -10.35 -3.17
N ASP A 224 16.88 -10.97 -3.26
CA ASP A 224 17.35 -11.60 -4.50
C ASP A 224 16.42 -12.73 -4.97
N ALA A 225 16.04 -13.64 -4.09
CA ALA A 225 15.08 -14.71 -4.39
C ALA A 225 13.69 -14.15 -4.70
N ILE A 226 13.24 -13.15 -3.94
CA ILE A 226 11.94 -12.50 -4.12
C ILE A 226 11.84 -11.86 -5.51
N PHE A 227 12.80 -11.02 -5.88
CA PHE A 227 12.78 -10.31 -7.17
C PHE A 227 12.99 -11.23 -8.37
N LYS A 228 13.76 -12.32 -8.22
CA LYS A 228 13.86 -13.36 -9.26
C LYS A 228 12.52 -14.05 -9.54
N ASN A 229 11.62 -14.07 -8.59
CA ASN A 229 10.27 -14.65 -8.70
C ASN A 229 9.16 -13.59 -8.92
N ALA A 230 9.51 -12.37 -9.21
CA ALA A 230 8.57 -11.26 -9.42
C ALA A 230 7.54 -11.53 -10.53
N LYS A 231 7.94 -12.25 -11.59
CA LYS A 231 7.03 -12.65 -12.67
C LYS A 231 5.93 -13.59 -12.17
N THR A 232 6.27 -14.57 -11.35
CA THR A 232 5.31 -15.51 -10.74
C THR A 232 4.35 -14.77 -9.83
N ALA A 233 4.84 -13.82 -9.04
CA ALA A 233 4.02 -12.97 -8.19
C ALA A 233 3.00 -12.13 -8.97
N GLY A 234 3.35 -11.71 -10.19
CA GLY A 234 2.53 -10.85 -11.03
C GLY A 234 2.72 -9.36 -10.74
N VAL A 235 3.88 -8.97 -10.22
CA VAL A 235 4.15 -7.60 -9.79
C VAL A 235 4.18 -6.62 -10.96
N ASN A 236 3.60 -5.43 -10.75
CA ASN A 236 3.55 -4.33 -11.70
C ASN A 236 4.28 -3.09 -11.17
N TYR A 237 4.32 -2.89 -9.85
CA TYR A 237 4.92 -1.72 -9.22
C TYR A 237 5.63 -2.08 -7.91
N LEU A 238 6.67 -1.29 -7.61
CA LEU A 238 7.37 -1.33 -6.33
C LEU A 238 7.05 -0.06 -5.56
N VAL A 239 6.72 -0.21 -4.29
CA VAL A 239 6.55 0.89 -3.34
C VAL A 239 7.50 0.66 -2.18
N ALA A 240 8.47 1.56 -2.01
CA ALA A 240 9.39 1.51 -0.88
C ALA A 240 8.73 2.09 0.37
N GLU A 241 8.90 1.43 1.50
CA GLU A 241 8.49 1.96 2.80
C GLU A 241 9.59 1.78 3.83
N ILE A 242 9.94 2.88 4.50
CA ILE A 242 10.93 2.91 5.56
C ILE A 242 10.24 3.45 6.83
N GLU A 243 10.18 2.67 7.88
CA GLU A 243 9.55 3.08 9.14
C GLU A 243 10.53 3.18 10.30
N GLY A 244 11.67 2.52 10.23
CA GLY A 244 12.77 2.62 11.15
C GLY A 244 14.00 3.20 10.46
N TYR A 245 14.77 4.02 11.17
CA TYR A 245 15.90 4.75 10.60
C TYR A 245 17.13 4.59 11.47
N SER A 246 18.29 4.33 10.86
CA SER A 246 19.60 4.38 11.53
C SER A 246 20.35 5.67 11.25
N MET A 247 19.78 6.52 10.40
CA MET A 247 20.32 7.81 9.96
C MET A 247 19.17 8.81 9.79
N PRO A 248 19.42 10.10 9.47
CA PRO A 248 18.35 11.06 9.17
C PRO A 248 17.37 10.56 8.12
N VAL A 249 16.07 10.88 8.29
CA VAL A 249 14.99 10.32 7.46
C VAL A 249 15.24 10.50 5.96
N GLU A 250 15.64 11.69 5.53
CA GLU A 250 15.89 11.94 4.09
C GLU A 250 17.03 11.06 3.56
N GLU A 251 18.11 10.92 4.30
CA GLU A 251 19.23 10.04 3.94
C GLU A 251 18.80 8.57 3.92
N SER A 252 18.00 8.15 4.91
CA SER A 252 17.47 6.77 5.03
C SER A 252 16.62 6.37 3.82
N VAL A 253 15.74 7.26 3.35
CA VAL A 253 14.91 6.96 2.17
C VAL A 253 15.70 7.03 0.87
N GLU A 254 16.76 7.83 0.81
CA GLU A 254 17.66 7.89 -0.36
C GLU A 254 18.51 6.62 -0.48
N VAL A 255 19.20 6.19 0.57
CA VAL A 255 20.02 4.95 0.53
C VAL A 255 19.17 3.71 0.30
N SER A 256 17.93 3.70 0.77
CA SER A 256 16.99 2.61 0.50
C SER A 256 16.62 2.52 -0.99
N LEU A 257 16.41 3.66 -1.64
CA LEU A 257 16.19 3.71 -3.08
C LEU A 257 17.45 3.29 -3.85
N ASP A 258 18.61 3.79 -3.45
CA ASP A 258 19.89 3.44 -4.08
C ASP A 258 20.15 1.94 -4.07
N TYR A 259 19.82 1.26 -2.98
CA TYR A 259 19.88 -0.20 -2.92
C TYR A 259 19.05 -0.84 -4.04
N LEU A 260 17.80 -0.42 -4.22
CA LEU A 260 16.90 -0.98 -5.23
C LEU A 260 17.34 -0.65 -6.66
N LEU A 261 17.88 0.55 -6.88
CA LEU A 261 18.35 0.96 -8.20
C LEU A 261 19.63 0.24 -8.63
N ASN A 262 20.48 -0.14 -7.68
CA ASN A 262 21.77 -0.79 -7.93
C ASN A 262 21.74 -2.31 -7.80
N ALA A 263 20.70 -2.90 -7.22
CA ALA A 263 20.58 -4.33 -7.07
C ALA A 263 20.42 -5.03 -8.44
N PRO A 264 21.30 -5.99 -8.78
CA PRO A 264 21.29 -6.61 -10.11
C PRO A 264 20.07 -7.46 -10.41
N PHE A 265 19.31 -7.82 -9.40
CA PHE A 265 18.08 -8.62 -9.50
C PHE A 265 16.80 -7.78 -9.59
N VAL A 266 16.90 -6.46 -9.43
CA VAL A 266 15.76 -5.55 -9.55
C VAL A 266 15.71 -4.94 -10.94
N LYS A 267 14.58 -5.07 -11.62
CA LYS A 267 14.38 -4.48 -12.94
C LYS A 267 14.08 -2.98 -12.83
N SER A 268 14.43 -2.24 -13.89
CA SER A 268 14.14 -0.80 -13.99
C SER A 268 12.63 -0.49 -13.96
N SER A 269 11.79 -1.40 -14.46
CA SER A 269 10.32 -1.30 -14.40
C SER A 269 9.69 -2.70 -14.41
N TYR A 270 8.56 -2.83 -13.71
CA TYR A 270 7.67 -3.99 -13.73
C TYR A 270 6.32 -3.67 -14.36
N ALA A 271 6.07 -2.42 -14.72
CA ALA A 271 4.84 -2.00 -15.39
C ALA A 271 4.65 -2.75 -16.71
N LYS A 272 3.40 -3.19 -16.97
CA LYS A 272 2.99 -3.86 -18.20
C LYS A 272 2.33 -2.88 -19.14
#